data_4c6808ff5487230b4fd8469cc8eebf46
#
_entry.id   4c6808ff5487230b4fd8469cc8eebf46
#
_cell.length_a   1.000
_cell.length_b   1.000
_cell.length_c   1.000
_cell.angle_alpha   90.00
_cell.angle_beta   90.00
_cell.angle_gamma   90.00
#
_symmetry.space_group_name_H-M   'P 1'
#
loop_
_entity.id
_entity.type
_entity.pdbx_description
1 polymer ?
#
loop_
_entity_poly.entity_id
_entity_poly.type
_entity_poly.pdbx_seq_one_letter_code
_entity_poly.pdbx_strand_id
1 'polypeptide(L)'
;MTQPIKVLFIDDEQLILSALRRTLRREGFELFFTTDPFEVAKLVGEHRIDIVVSDHMMPQMTGVDVLALVRRLHPHTTRIMMTGQADRDATIRAINEGCIHRFIEKPWDDTMLKNVLHEAERSINVQRANAQPDPAQAVKTFHRTIMRDASGTIVLDAK
;
A
#
# COMPACT_ATOMS: atom_id res chain seq x y z
N MET A 1 3.84 19.68 -1.40
CA MET A 1 2.58 18.93 -1.42
C MET A 1 2.86 17.45 -1.27
N THR A 2 2.24 16.82 -0.31
CA THR A 2 2.26 15.37 -0.18
C THR A 2 1.36 14.75 -1.24
N GLN A 3 1.84 13.73 -1.94
CA GLN A 3 1.01 12.98 -2.86
C GLN A 3 -0.07 12.22 -2.09
N PRO A 4 -1.30 12.10 -2.62
CA PRO A 4 -2.34 11.33 -1.96
C PRO A 4 -1.92 9.87 -1.81
N ILE A 5 -2.31 9.27 -0.70
CA ILE A 5 -2.09 7.86 -0.44
C ILE A 5 -3.00 7.04 -1.36
N LYS A 6 -2.44 6.04 -2.01
CA LYS A 6 -3.13 5.14 -2.92
C LYS A 6 -3.55 3.87 -2.20
N VAL A 7 -4.84 3.59 -2.18
CA VAL A 7 -5.43 2.44 -1.49
C VAL A 7 -6.12 1.53 -2.50
N LEU A 8 -5.75 0.26 -2.51
CA LEU A 8 -6.39 -0.77 -3.32
C LEU A 8 -7.25 -1.68 -2.44
N PHE A 9 -8.51 -1.80 -2.79
CA PHE A 9 -9.46 -2.70 -2.13
C PHE A 9 -9.75 -3.92 -3.00
N ILE A 10 -9.71 -5.10 -2.39
CA ILE A 10 -10.03 -6.37 -3.03
C ILE A 10 -11.15 -7.05 -2.27
N ASP A 11 -12.25 -7.31 -2.95
CA ASP A 11 -13.40 -8.06 -2.43
C ASP A 11 -14.13 -8.69 -3.62
N ASP A 12 -14.53 -9.94 -3.52
CA ASP A 12 -15.28 -10.62 -4.57
C ASP A 12 -16.71 -10.08 -4.72
N GLU A 13 -17.22 -9.38 -3.71
CA GLU A 13 -18.53 -8.74 -3.72
C GLU A 13 -18.45 -7.28 -4.19
N GLN A 14 -18.95 -7.01 -5.38
CA GLN A 14 -18.97 -5.66 -5.96
C GLN A 14 -19.72 -4.64 -5.08
N LEU A 15 -20.77 -5.08 -4.38
CA LEU A 15 -21.54 -4.21 -3.48
C LEU A 15 -20.70 -3.71 -2.30
N ILE A 16 -19.81 -4.52 -1.78
CA ILE A 16 -18.86 -4.13 -0.72
C ILE A 16 -17.92 -3.04 -1.24
N LEU A 17 -17.35 -3.24 -2.43
CA LEU A 17 -16.47 -2.25 -3.05
C LEU A 17 -17.18 -0.92 -3.29
N SER A 18 -18.44 -0.97 -3.72
CA SER A 18 -19.27 0.24 -3.91
C SER A 18 -19.52 0.97 -2.59
N ALA A 19 -19.77 0.24 -1.51
CA ALA A 19 -19.95 0.82 -0.17
C ALA A 19 -18.69 1.48 0.32
N LEU A 20 -17.53 0.84 0.15
CA LEU A 20 -16.23 1.39 0.51
C LEU A 20 -15.93 2.70 -0.25
N ARG A 21 -16.22 2.71 -1.54
CA ARG A 21 -16.06 3.91 -2.38
C ARG A 21 -16.88 5.07 -1.84
N ARG A 22 -18.14 4.84 -1.51
CA ARG A 22 -19.02 5.90 -0.96
C ARG A 22 -18.53 6.42 0.38
N THR A 23 -18.11 5.52 1.26
CA THR A 23 -17.61 5.89 2.59
C THR A 23 -16.34 6.73 2.51
N LEU A 24 -15.44 6.42 1.58
CA LEU A 24 -14.09 6.99 1.55
C LEU A 24 -13.86 8.08 0.52
N ARG A 25 -14.83 8.39 -0.33
CA ARG A 25 -14.63 9.30 -1.47
C ARG A 25 -14.18 10.72 -1.10
N ARG A 26 -14.40 11.15 0.15
CA ARG A 26 -14.05 12.51 0.63
C ARG A 26 -12.86 12.53 1.57
N GLU A 27 -12.19 11.39 1.76
CA GLU A 27 -11.10 11.28 2.73
C GLU A 27 -9.72 11.65 2.18
N GLY A 28 -9.62 12.00 0.91
CA GLY A 28 -8.37 12.41 0.29
C GLY A 28 -7.48 11.29 -0.22
N PHE A 29 -7.93 10.04 -0.16
CA PHE A 29 -7.22 8.90 -0.73
C PHE A 29 -7.49 8.78 -2.23
N GLU A 30 -6.52 8.28 -2.98
CA GLU A 30 -6.73 7.80 -4.33
C GLU A 30 -7.12 6.32 -4.25
N LEU A 31 -8.34 5.98 -4.67
CA LEU A 31 -8.97 4.68 -4.44
C LEU A 31 -8.93 3.82 -5.70
N PHE A 32 -8.54 2.56 -5.52
CA PHE A 32 -8.53 1.52 -6.55
C PHE A 32 -9.32 0.32 -6.05
N PHE A 33 -10.03 -0.37 -6.95
CA PHE A 33 -10.90 -1.50 -6.59
C PHE A 33 -10.74 -2.63 -7.60
N THR A 34 -10.69 -3.86 -7.12
CA THR A 34 -10.76 -5.05 -7.96
C THR A 34 -11.52 -6.18 -7.26
N THR A 35 -12.24 -6.98 -8.06
CA THR A 35 -12.84 -8.23 -7.59
C THR A 35 -11.96 -9.45 -7.86
N ASP A 36 -10.86 -9.27 -8.57
CA ASP A 36 -9.95 -10.35 -8.96
C ASP A 36 -8.68 -10.35 -8.11
N PRO A 37 -8.53 -11.33 -7.19
CA PRO A 37 -7.34 -11.40 -6.35
C PRO A 37 -6.04 -11.65 -7.12
N PHE A 38 -6.13 -12.25 -8.32
CA PHE A 38 -4.95 -12.51 -9.15
C PHE A 38 -4.35 -11.25 -9.79
N GLU A 39 -5.11 -10.17 -9.87
CA GLU A 39 -4.63 -8.88 -10.40
C GLU A 39 -3.87 -8.04 -9.38
N VAL A 40 -3.96 -8.36 -8.09
CA VAL A 40 -3.51 -7.47 -7.01
C VAL A 40 -2.02 -7.15 -7.10
N ALA A 41 -1.17 -8.16 -7.24
CA ALA A 41 0.28 -7.95 -7.29
C ALA A 41 0.69 -7.06 -8.47
N LYS A 42 0.04 -7.25 -9.63
CA LYS A 42 0.24 -6.44 -10.83
C LYS A 42 -0.20 -4.99 -10.59
N LEU A 43 -1.40 -4.79 -10.05
CA LEU A 43 -1.94 -3.45 -9.76
C LEU A 43 -1.08 -2.69 -8.75
N VAL A 44 -0.59 -3.36 -7.72
CA VAL A 44 0.30 -2.76 -6.71
C VAL A 44 1.56 -2.21 -7.37
N GLY A 45 2.18 -2.97 -8.26
CA GLY A 45 3.37 -2.55 -8.98
C GLY A 45 3.11 -1.43 -9.98
N GLU A 46 2.07 -1.57 -10.80
CA GLU A 46 1.74 -0.59 -11.86
C GLU A 46 1.35 0.78 -11.31
N HIS A 47 0.54 0.80 -10.25
CA HIS A 47 0.01 2.04 -9.68
C HIS A 47 0.78 2.53 -8.46
N ARG A 48 1.78 1.79 -8.00
CA ARG A 48 2.54 2.10 -6.77
C ARG A 48 1.62 2.27 -5.58
N ILE A 49 0.79 1.25 -5.33
CA ILE A 49 -0.18 1.25 -4.25
C ILE A 49 0.51 1.31 -2.89
N ASP A 50 0.03 2.17 -2.01
CA ASP A 50 0.58 2.35 -0.67
C ASP A 50 -0.06 1.42 0.36
N ILE A 51 -1.35 1.18 0.23
CA ILE A 51 -2.13 0.34 1.15
C ILE A 51 -2.98 -0.64 0.34
N VAL A 52 -2.89 -1.92 0.68
CA VAL A 52 -3.79 -2.97 0.15
C VAL A 52 -4.73 -3.40 1.27
N VAL A 53 -6.03 -3.37 0.99
CA VAL A 53 -7.07 -3.85 1.91
C VAL A 53 -7.79 -5.01 1.22
N SER A 54 -7.61 -6.22 1.74
CA SER A 54 -8.19 -7.43 1.15
C SER A 54 -9.23 -8.07 2.06
N ASP A 55 -10.37 -8.46 1.48
CA ASP A 55 -11.27 -9.40 2.13
C ASP A 55 -10.56 -10.75 2.33
N HIS A 56 -10.88 -11.45 3.41
CA HIS A 56 -10.27 -12.75 3.69
C HIS A 56 -10.94 -13.87 2.90
N MET A 57 -12.26 -13.93 2.91
CA MET A 57 -13.02 -15.03 2.32
C MET A 57 -13.38 -14.75 0.86
N MET A 58 -12.54 -15.18 -0.06
CA MET A 58 -12.76 -15.10 -1.51
C MET A 58 -12.67 -16.49 -2.13
N PRO A 59 -13.46 -16.79 -3.20
CA PRO A 59 -13.55 -18.16 -3.73
C PRO A 59 -12.23 -18.73 -4.29
N GLN A 60 -11.41 -17.89 -4.93
CA GLN A 60 -10.21 -18.34 -5.65
C GLN A 60 -8.96 -18.31 -4.78
N MET A 61 -8.91 -17.41 -3.82
CA MET A 61 -7.74 -17.13 -3.00
C MET A 61 -8.17 -16.51 -1.69
N THR A 62 -7.54 -16.85 -0.58
CA THR A 62 -7.82 -16.16 0.69
C THR A 62 -7.11 -14.80 0.73
N GLY A 63 -7.61 -13.90 1.57
CA GLY A 63 -6.94 -12.63 1.81
C GLY A 63 -5.53 -12.79 2.34
N VAL A 64 -5.28 -13.79 3.17
CA VAL A 64 -3.93 -14.11 3.67
C VAL A 64 -3.00 -14.46 2.51
N ASP A 65 -3.46 -15.27 1.55
CA ASP A 65 -2.65 -15.65 0.38
C ASP A 65 -2.32 -14.44 -0.49
N VAL A 66 -3.31 -13.57 -0.74
CA VAL A 66 -3.11 -12.32 -1.49
C VAL A 66 -2.08 -11.44 -0.80
N LEU A 67 -2.25 -11.21 0.49
CA LEU A 67 -1.38 -10.30 1.25
C LEU A 67 0.02 -10.88 1.48
N ALA A 68 0.15 -12.20 1.58
CA ALA A 68 1.46 -12.86 1.62
C ALA A 68 2.22 -12.65 0.30
N LEU A 69 1.53 -12.73 -0.83
CA LEU A 69 2.12 -12.44 -2.15
C LEU A 69 2.54 -10.97 -2.26
N VAL A 70 1.69 -10.03 -1.82
CA VAL A 70 2.03 -8.61 -1.78
C VAL A 70 3.26 -8.37 -0.91
N ARG A 71 3.34 -8.99 0.27
CA ARG A 71 4.52 -8.89 1.14
C ARG A 71 5.79 -9.33 0.44
N ARG A 72 5.73 -10.44 -0.30
CA ARG A 72 6.90 -10.98 -1.00
C ARG A 72 7.37 -10.08 -2.14
N LEU A 73 6.44 -9.55 -2.93
CA LEU A 73 6.75 -8.75 -4.13
C LEU A 73 6.88 -7.26 -3.84
N HIS A 74 6.15 -6.76 -2.85
CA HIS A 74 6.08 -5.34 -2.51
C HIS A 74 6.10 -5.17 -0.98
N PRO A 75 7.24 -5.44 -0.31
CA PRO A 75 7.31 -5.52 1.16
C PRO A 75 6.99 -4.21 1.88
N HIS A 76 7.12 -3.08 1.21
CA HIS A 76 6.83 -1.76 1.80
C HIS A 76 5.36 -1.35 1.72
N THR A 77 4.54 -2.09 0.97
CA THR A 77 3.10 -1.81 0.91
C THR A 77 2.44 -2.22 2.21
N THR A 78 1.66 -1.32 2.80
CA THR A 78 0.88 -1.61 4.01
C THR A 78 -0.24 -2.58 3.67
N ARG A 79 -0.39 -3.62 4.48
CA ARG A 79 -1.33 -4.72 4.24
C ARG A 79 -2.36 -4.78 5.35
N ILE A 80 -3.62 -4.66 4.97
CA ILE A 80 -4.77 -4.68 5.87
C ILE A 80 -5.74 -5.76 5.41
N MET A 81 -6.31 -6.52 6.33
CA MET A 81 -7.28 -7.56 6.02
C MET A 81 -8.65 -7.20 6.62
N MET A 82 -9.70 -7.39 5.83
CA MET A 82 -11.09 -7.32 6.31
C MET A 82 -11.57 -8.72 6.64
N THR A 83 -12.07 -8.93 7.87
CA THR A 83 -12.37 -10.26 8.40
C THR A 83 -13.76 -10.34 9.00
N GLY A 84 -14.42 -11.50 8.85
CA GLY A 84 -15.58 -11.85 9.66
C GLY A 84 -15.17 -12.43 11.02
N GLN A 85 -16.11 -12.54 11.94
CA GLN A 85 -15.85 -13.11 13.28
C GLN A 85 -15.35 -14.56 13.22
N ALA A 86 -15.77 -15.32 12.22
CA ALA A 86 -15.37 -16.71 12.04
C ALA A 86 -13.88 -16.89 11.68
N ASP A 87 -13.20 -15.81 11.24
CA ASP A 87 -11.82 -15.86 10.73
C ASP A 87 -10.78 -15.37 11.75
N ARG A 88 -11.16 -15.28 13.01
CA ARG A 88 -10.31 -14.70 14.06
C ARG A 88 -8.96 -15.40 14.19
N ASP A 89 -8.93 -16.73 14.18
CA ASP A 89 -7.69 -17.50 14.31
C ASP A 89 -6.76 -17.31 13.13
N ALA A 90 -7.32 -17.27 11.91
CA ALA A 90 -6.57 -16.98 10.69
C ALA A 90 -5.98 -15.57 10.72
N THR A 91 -6.74 -14.60 11.22
CA THR A 91 -6.31 -13.21 11.39
C THR A 91 -5.13 -13.10 12.36
N ILE A 92 -5.23 -13.74 13.53
CA ILE A 92 -4.16 -13.74 14.53
C ILE A 92 -2.88 -14.36 13.96
N ARG A 93 -2.97 -15.48 13.26
CA ARG A 93 -1.82 -16.10 12.61
C ARG A 93 -1.19 -15.18 11.56
N ALA A 94 -2.01 -14.53 10.74
CA ALA A 94 -1.53 -13.60 9.71
C ALA A 94 -0.78 -12.40 10.31
N ILE A 95 -1.24 -11.87 11.45
CA ILE A 95 -0.54 -10.82 12.19
C ILE A 95 0.80 -11.33 12.71
N ASN A 96 0.80 -12.49 13.38
CA ASN A 96 2.00 -13.07 13.98
C ASN A 96 3.05 -13.46 12.95
N GLU A 97 2.64 -13.92 11.77
CA GLU A 97 3.52 -14.25 10.66
C GLU A 97 3.98 -13.00 9.87
N GLY A 98 3.49 -11.81 10.22
CA GLY A 98 3.86 -10.55 9.58
C GLY A 98 3.23 -10.35 8.20
N CYS A 99 2.22 -11.14 7.82
CA CYS A 99 1.53 -11.00 6.54
C CYS A 99 0.64 -9.77 6.47
N ILE A 100 0.08 -9.36 7.61
CA ILE A 100 -0.78 -8.17 7.72
C ILE A 100 -0.29 -7.25 8.83
N HIS A 101 -0.52 -5.95 8.66
CA HIS A 101 -0.21 -4.93 9.66
C HIS A 101 -1.40 -4.65 10.58
N ARG A 102 -2.60 -4.68 10.01
CA ARG A 102 -3.85 -4.39 10.71
C ARG A 102 -4.99 -5.20 10.12
N PHE A 103 -6.09 -5.30 10.86
CA PHE A 103 -7.33 -5.90 10.37
C PHE A 103 -8.53 -5.01 10.68
N ILE A 104 -9.59 -5.17 9.90
CA ILE A 104 -10.87 -4.49 10.05
C ILE A 104 -11.95 -5.56 10.10
N GLU A 105 -12.78 -5.57 11.14
CA GLU A 105 -13.86 -6.54 11.27
C GLU A 105 -15.08 -6.13 10.42
N LYS A 106 -15.72 -7.11 9.82
CA LYS A 106 -17.01 -6.94 9.12
C LYS A 106 -18.17 -7.32 10.04
N PRO A 107 -19.26 -6.58 10.05
CA PRO A 107 -19.49 -5.29 9.39
C PRO A 107 -18.63 -4.19 10.01
N TRP A 108 -18.05 -3.33 9.18
CA TRP A 108 -17.20 -2.25 9.70
C TRP A 108 -18.03 -1.06 10.17
N ASP A 109 -17.47 -0.32 11.12
CA ASP A 109 -17.86 1.02 11.47
C ASP A 109 -17.11 2.00 10.56
N ASP A 110 -17.80 2.94 9.93
CA ASP A 110 -17.21 3.90 9.00
C ASP A 110 -16.11 4.74 9.66
N THR A 111 -16.33 5.17 10.90
CA THR A 111 -15.34 5.94 11.67
C THR A 111 -14.09 5.12 11.93
N MET A 112 -14.25 3.85 12.32
CA MET A 112 -13.12 2.95 12.56
C MET A 112 -12.34 2.67 11.28
N LEU A 113 -13.03 2.42 10.16
CA LEU A 113 -12.40 2.23 8.85
C LEU A 113 -11.55 3.44 8.47
N LYS A 114 -12.10 4.63 8.57
CA LYS A 114 -11.38 5.89 8.29
C LYS A 114 -10.17 6.06 9.21
N ASN A 115 -10.31 5.80 10.49
CA ASN A 115 -9.23 5.91 11.47
C ASN A 115 -8.08 4.96 11.16
N VAL A 116 -8.37 3.70 10.83
CA VAL A 116 -7.33 2.71 10.46
C VAL A 116 -6.55 3.18 9.23
N LEU A 117 -7.24 3.68 8.21
CA LEU A 117 -6.58 4.16 6.98
C LEU A 117 -5.78 5.44 7.24
N HIS A 118 -6.28 6.38 8.03
CA HIS A 118 -5.54 7.60 8.36
C HIS A 118 -4.34 7.34 9.27
N GLU A 119 -4.40 6.36 10.16
CA GLU A 119 -3.24 5.92 10.93
C GLU A 119 -2.17 5.31 10.02
N ALA A 120 -2.57 4.48 9.07
CA ALA A 120 -1.65 3.93 8.07
C ALA A 120 -1.02 5.04 7.22
N GLU A 121 -1.81 6.02 6.80
CA GLU A 121 -1.34 7.21 6.08
C GLU A 121 -0.27 7.96 6.87
N ARG A 122 -0.50 8.22 8.16
CA ARG A 122 0.47 8.90 9.03
C ARG A 122 1.78 8.11 9.11
N SER A 123 1.71 6.79 9.28
CA SER A 123 2.89 5.92 9.31
C SER A 123 3.67 5.96 8.00
N ILE A 124 2.99 5.93 6.88
CA ILE A 124 3.60 6.00 5.55
C ILE A 124 4.29 7.36 5.35
N ASN A 125 3.64 8.45 5.72
CA ASN A 125 4.20 9.79 5.59
C ASN A 125 5.43 9.99 6.47
N VAL A 126 5.44 9.44 7.68
CA VAL A 126 6.64 9.42 8.55
C VAL A 126 7.78 8.65 7.89
N GLN A 127 7.52 7.47 7.35
CA GLN A 127 8.52 6.68 6.64
C GLN A 127 9.07 7.40 5.41
N ARG A 128 8.21 8.07 4.64
CA ARG A 128 8.62 8.88 3.47
C ARG A 128 9.52 10.05 3.87
N ALA A 129 9.20 10.72 4.98
CA ALA A 129 10.01 11.83 5.49
C ALA A 129 11.39 11.38 5.99
N ASN A 130 11.47 10.16 6.54
CA ASN A 130 12.69 9.57 7.09
C ASN A 130 13.43 8.67 6.08
N ALA A 131 12.84 8.40 4.91
CA ALA A 131 13.44 7.55 3.90
C ALA A 131 14.71 8.22 3.36
N GLN A 132 15.83 7.51 3.42
CA GLN A 132 17.03 7.91 2.71
C GLN A 132 16.78 7.71 1.21
N PRO A 133 17.31 8.59 0.35
CA PRO A 133 17.15 8.41 -1.09
C PRO A 133 17.71 7.05 -1.50
N ASP A 134 16.96 6.36 -2.38
CA ASP A 134 17.41 5.11 -2.99
C ASP A 134 18.81 5.32 -3.57
N PRO A 135 19.79 4.44 -3.28
CA PRO A 135 21.13 4.55 -3.85
C PRO A 135 21.14 4.67 -5.38
N ALA A 136 20.18 4.02 -6.06
CA ALA A 136 20.04 4.16 -7.52
C ALA A 136 19.59 5.56 -7.93
N GLN A 137 18.73 6.21 -7.16
CA GLN A 137 18.33 7.60 -7.40
C GLN A 137 19.43 8.59 -7.03
N ALA A 138 20.19 8.31 -5.97
CA ALA A 138 21.35 9.09 -5.59
C ALA A 138 22.41 9.06 -6.70
N VAL A 139 22.64 7.90 -7.32
CA VAL A 139 23.56 7.76 -8.46
C VAL A 139 23.07 8.56 -9.67
N LYS A 140 21.79 8.52 -9.98
CA LYS A 140 21.21 9.33 -11.07
C LYS A 140 21.34 10.83 -10.80
N THR A 141 21.14 11.26 -9.57
CA THR A 141 21.31 12.64 -9.17
C THR A 141 22.79 13.05 -9.25
N PHE A 142 23.69 12.16 -8.84
CA PHE A 142 25.13 12.36 -8.95
C PHE A 142 25.58 12.52 -10.42
N HIS A 143 25.06 11.68 -11.33
CA HIS A 143 25.36 11.79 -12.75
C HIS A 143 24.83 13.08 -13.41
N ARG A 144 23.76 13.65 -12.87
CA ARG A 144 23.25 14.95 -13.34
C ARG A 144 24.10 16.14 -12.87
N THR A 145 24.83 15.97 -11.80
CA THR A 145 25.65 17.04 -11.20
C THR A 145 27.09 17.03 -11.73
N ILE A 146 27.49 16.02 -12.48
CA ILE A 146 28.80 15.96 -13.11
C ILE A 146 28.79 16.85 -14.35
N MET A 147 29.33 18.04 -14.21
CA MET A 147 29.61 18.93 -15.34
C MET A 147 31.06 18.79 -15.77
N ARG A 148 31.33 18.85 -17.03
CA ARG A 148 32.70 18.93 -17.57
C ARG A 148 33.00 20.39 -17.90
N ASP A 149 34.15 20.85 -17.47
CA ASP A 149 34.66 22.16 -17.89
C ASP A 149 35.08 22.15 -19.37
N ALA A 150 35.48 23.29 -19.89
CA ALA A 150 35.86 23.47 -21.28
C ALA A 150 37.11 22.63 -21.66
N SER A 151 37.85 22.09 -20.67
CA SER A 151 39.00 21.21 -20.88
C SER A 151 38.67 19.72 -20.80
N GLY A 152 37.39 19.39 -20.54
CA GLY A 152 36.91 18.01 -20.42
C GLY A 152 37.11 17.41 -19.02
N THR A 153 37.57 18.20 -18.05
CA THR A 153 37.78 17.77 -16.66
C THR A 153 36.43 17.74 -15.92
N ILE A 154 36.20 16.67 -15.15
CA ILE A 154 35.01 16.53 -14.33
C ILE A 154 35.05 17.54 -13.18
N VAL A 155 34.09 18.44 -13.14
CA VAL A 155 33.92 19.40 -12.04
C VAL A 155 32.66 18.98 -11.24
N LEU A 156 32.89 18.68 -9.97
CA LEU A 156 31.79 18.45 -9.04
C LEU A 156 31.18 19.79 -8.64
N ASP A 157 29.91 19.99 -8.95
CA ASP A 157 29.19 21.16 -8.45
C ASP A 157 29.04 21.03 -6.94
N ALA A 158 29.65 21.97 -6.21
CA ALA A 158 29.75 21.97 -4.75
C ALA A 158 28.50 22.57 -4.05
N LYS A 159 27.33 22.43 -4.66
CA LYS A 159 26.07 22.83 -4.02
C LYS A 159 25.26 21.66 -3.50
#